data_a5d67ca282d886bb4d2882245835cab3
#
_entry.id   a5d67ca282d886bb4d2882245835cab3
#
_cell.length_a   1.000
_cell.length_b   1.000
_cell.length_c   1.000
_cell.angle_alpha   90.00
_cell.angle_beta   90.00
_cell.angle_gamma   90.00
#
_symmetry.space_group_name_H-M   'P 1'
#
loop_
_entity.id
_entity.type
_entity.pdbx_description
1 polymer ?
#
loop_
_entity_poly.entity_id
_entity_poly.type
_entity_poly.pdbx_seq_one_letter_code
_entity_poly.pdbx_strand_id
1 'polypeptide(L)'
;MKSLLILLLALHPVFAQDAHHEGVVKRGDNVMGFSHEKTTHHFELLKDGGLIRADADNPNDVESRDQIRMHMQHIASMFSSGNFNAPMLIHEKTPPGVPTMKRLRKVIQYRIEPTPTGAEVRISTANSQALEAVHQFLRFQIEDHQTGDSEAVR
;
A
#
# COMPACT_ATOMS: atom_id res chain seq x y z
N MET A 1 -49.07 -32.16 9.07
CA MET A 1 -47.87 -31.93 8.25
C MET A 1 -47.12 -30.74 8.86
N LYS A 2 -45.97 -31.00 9.54
CA LYS A 2 -45.17 -29.96 10.18
C LYS A 2 -44.00 -29.62 9.25
N SER A 3 -44.04 -28.42 8.62
CA SER A 3 -42.97 -27.94 7.77
C SER A 3 -41.78 -27.52 8.65
N LEU A 4 -40.65 -28.21 8.53
CA LEU A 4 -39.37 -27.87 9.15
C LEU A 4 -38.69 -26.79 8.32
N LEU A 5 -38.69 -25.57 8.82
CA LEU A 5 -37.96 -24.45 8.21
C LEU A 5 -36.48 -24.59 8.59
N ILE A 6 -35.65 -25.03 7.63
CA ILE A 6 -34.20 -25.10 7.83
C ILE A 6 -33.67 -23.69 7.56
N LEU A 7 -33.28 -22.98 8.63
CA LEU A 7 -32.57 -21.71 8.57
C LEU A 7 -31.10 -22.00 8.24
N LEU A 8 -30.71 -21.83 6.95
CA LEU A 8 -29.29 -21.84 6.58
C LEU A 8 -28.63 -20.55 7.10
N LEU A 9 -27.90 -20.64 8.21
CA LEU A 9 -26.96 -19.57 8.59
C LEU A 9 -25.83 -19.57 7.56
N ALA A 10 -25.79 -18.56 6.70
CA ALA A 10 -24.65 -18.26 5.86
C ALA A 10 -23.49 -17.78 6.78
N LEU A 11 -22.56 -18.67 7.08
CA LEU A 11 -21.29 -18.32 7.73
C LEU A 11 -20.49 -17.47 6.75
N HIS A 12 -20.41 -16.18 7.01
CA HIS A 12 -19.71 -15.20 6.19
C HIS A 12 -18.19 -15.37 6.32
N PRO A 13 -17.39 -15.05 5.30
CA PRO A 13 -15.95 -15.31 5.22
C PRO A 13 -15.10 -14.30 6.01
N VAL A 14 -15.53 -13.85 7.17
CA VAL A 14 -14.78 -12.92 8.04
C VAL A 14 -13.41 -13.50 8.41
N PHE A 15 -13.36 -14.78 8.78
CA PHE A 15 -12.11 -15.44 9.17
C PHE A 15 -11.04 -15.53 8.06
N ALA A 16 -11.45 -15.59 6.79
CA ALA A 16 -10.50 -15.66 5.68
C ALA A 16 -9.87 -14.29 5.40
N GLN A 17 -10.59 -13.21 5.64
CA GLN A 17 -10.12 -11.84 5.47
C GLN A 17 -9.12 -11.45 6.57
N ASP A 18 -9.40 -11.85 7.82
CA ASP A 18 -8.47 -11.62 8.94
C ASP A 18 -7.14 -12.36 8.73
N ALA A 19 -7.18 -13.64 8.32
CA ALA A 19 -5.96 -14.41 8.05
C ALA A 19 -5.14 -13.87 6.87
N HIS A 20 -5.80 -13.31 5.84
CA HIS A 20 -5.09 -12.65 4.73
C HIS A 20 -4.38 -11.39 5.20
N HIS A 21 -5.06 -10.53 5.98
CA HIS A 21 -4.50 -9.30 6.51
C HIS A 21 -3.30 -9.57 7.43
N GLU A 22 -3.41 -10.53 8.37
CA GLU A 22 -2.28 -10.96 9.21
C GLU A 22 -1.07 -11.40 8.36
N GLY A 23 -1.32 -12.10 7.25
CA GLY A 23 -0.29 -12.48 6.30
C GLY A 23 0.38 -11.28 5.63
N VAL A 24 -0.39 -10.29 5.20
CA VAL A 24 0.13 -9.03 4.62
C VAL A 24 1.01 -8.30 5.62
N VAL A 25 0.56 -8.14 6.86
CA VAL A 25 1.30 -7.50 7.94
C VAL A 25 2.65 -8.20 8.19
N LYS A 26 2.63 -9.51 8.40
CA LYS A 26 3.85 -10.28 8.70
C LYS A 26 4.87 -10.26 7.54
N ARG A 27 4.41 -10.37 6.30
CA ARG A 27 5.30 -10.25 5.14
C ARG A 27 5.79 -8.83 4.97
N GLY A 28 4.92 -7.86 5.26
CA GLY A 28 5.25 -6.44 5.27
C GLY A 28 6.43 -6.14 6.18
N ASP A 29 6.37 -6.50 7.45
CA ASP A 29 7.45 -6.28 8.41
C ASP A 29 8.79 -6.85 7.92
N ASN A 30 8.77 -8.07 7.34
CA ASN A 30 9.97 -8.69 6.81
C ASN A 30 10.54 -7.99 5.57
N VAL A 31 9.68 -7.47 4.68
CA VAL A 31 10.09 -6.83 3.43
C VAL A 31 10.47 -5.36 3.66
N MET A 32 9.74 -4.68 4.55
CA MET A 32 9.96 -3.26 4.83
C MET A 32 11.13 -3.02 5.80
N GLY A 33 11.38 -3.96 6.73
CA GLY A 33 12.46 -3.87 7.70
C GLY A 33 12.14 -3.00 8.93
N PHE A 34 10.84 -2.70 9.16
CA PHE A 34 10.34 -2.03 10.36
C PHE A 34 8.97 -2.61 10.75
N SER A 35 8.58 -2.42 12.02
CA SER A 35 7.38 -3.03 12.58
C SER A 35 6.14 -2.17 12.31
N HIS A 36 5.07 -2.81 11.81
CA HIS A 36 3.73 -2.21 11.70
C HIS A 36 3.13 -1.80 13.05
N GLU A 37 3.56 -2.42 14.17
CA GLU A 37 3.10 -2.07 15.52
C GLU A 37 3.63 -0.72 16.02
N LYS A 38 4.63 -0.16 15.33
CA LYS A 38 5.29 1.10 15.69
C LYS A 38 5.17 2.16 14.61
N THR A 39 4.51 1.84 13.51
CA THR A 39 4.48 2.71 12.34
C THR A 39 3.11 2.69 11.67
N THR A 40 2.70 3.82 11.13
CA THR A 40 1.43 3.95 10.41
C THR A 40 1.71 4.26 8.94
N HIS A 41 0.98 3.57 8.04
CA HIS A 41 1.00 3.81 6.61
C HIS A 41 -0.24 4.57 6.18
N HIS A 42 -0.04 5.49 5.22
CA HIS A 42 -1.11 6.22 4.55
C HIS A 42 -0.92 6.24 3.04
N PHE A 43 -2.03 6.18 2.32
CA PHE A 43 -2.08 6.27 0.86
C PHE A 43 -3.09 7.33 0.45
N GLU A 44 -2.70 8.21 -0.47
CA GLU A 44 -3.58 9.25 -0.98
C GLU A 44 -3.61 9.25 -2.50
N LEU A 45 -4.81 9.42 -3.07
CA LEU A 45 -5.01 9.61 -4.50
C LEU A 45 -5.06 11.12 -4.78
N LEU A 46 -4.18 11.59 -5.67
CA LEU A 46 -4.08 12.99 -6.06
C LEU A 46 -4.39 13.17 -7.55
N LYS A 47 -4.84 14.36 -7.94
CA LYS A 47 -5.24 14.66 -9.33
C LYS A 47 -4.18 14.36 -10.40
N ASP A 48 -2.91 14.37 -10.02
CA ASP A 48 -1.77 14.11 -10.90
C ASP A 48 -0.94 12.89 -10.50
N GLY A 49 -1.46 12.02 -9.60
CA GLY A 49 -0.77 10.84 -9.12
C GLY A 49 -1.23 10.38 -7.76
N GLY A 50 -0.32 10.35 -6.79
CA GLY A 50 -0.64 9.96 -5.42
C GLY A 50 0.53 10.01 -4.46
N LEU A 51 0.31 9.48 -3.27
CA LEU A 51 1.23 9.53 -2.15
C LEU A 51 1.26 8.18 -1.44
N ILE A 52 2.45 7.72 -1.07
CA ILE A 52 2.67 6.64 -0.12
C ILE A 52 3.46 7.24 1.03
N ARG A 53 2.93 7.21 2.23
CA ARG A 53 3.56 7.76 3.43
C ARG A 53 3.67 6.71 4.51
N ALA A 54 4.77 6.72 5.25
CA ALA A 54 4.92 5.98 6.49
C ALA A 54 5.58 6.88 7.55
N ASP A 55 5.07 6.79 8.76
CA ASP A 55 5.55 7.54 9.92
C ASP A 55 5.70 6.62 11.12
N ALA A 56 6.70 6.88 11.97
CA ALA A 56 6.78 6.30 13.29
C ALA A 56 5.70 6.90 14.20
N ASP A 57 4.95 6.05 14.92
CA ASP A 57 3.87 6.46 15.82
C ASP A 57 4.39 7.28 17.01
N ASN A 58 5.57 6.94 17.50
CA ASN A 58 6.27 7.73 18.51
C ASN A 58 7.25 8.69 17.83
N PRO A 59 7.06 10.02 17.92
CA PRO A 59 7.96 11.00 17.28
C PRO A 59 9.41 10.96 17.79
N ASN A 60 9.65 10.32 18.91
CA ASN A 60 11.00 10.13 19.48
C ASN A 60 11.65 8.79 19.06
N ASP A 61 10.95 7.94 18.31
CA ASP A 61 11.49 6.69 17.77
C ASP A 61 12.34 6.96 16.53
N VAL A 62 13.58 7.36 16.79
CA VAL A 62 14.59 7.68 15.76
C VAL A 62 14.91 6.45 14.91
N GLU A 63 14.91 5.27 15.50
CA GLU A 63 15.23 4.02 14.81
C GLU A 63 14.18 3.70 13.76
N SER A 64 12.89 3.65 14.13
CA SER A 64 11.79 3.42 13.19
C SER A 64 11.75 4.50 12.10
N ARG A 65 11.92 5.77 12.46
CA ARG A 65 11.98 6.87 11.48
C ARG A 65 13.08 6.66 10.43
N ASP A 66 14.28 6.28 10.85
CA ASP A 66 15.42 6.12 9.95
C ASP A 66 15.27 4.86 9.07
N GLN A 67 14.71 3.77 9.60
CA GLN A 67 14.32 2.57 8.84
C GLN A 67 13.28 2.90 7.77
N ILE A 68 12.22 3.66 8.11
CA ILE A 68 11.20 4.14 7.18
C ILE A 68 11.85 4.93 6.05
N ARG A 69 12.70 5.90 6.35
CA ARG A 69 13.35 6.74 5.34
C ARG A 69 14.19 5.93 4.36
N MET A 70 14.94 4.97 4.86
CA MET A 70 15.75 4.06 4.03
C MET A 70 14.84 3.20 3.13
N HIS A 71 13.77 2.64 3.68
CA HIS A 71 12.81 1.83 2.93
C HIS A 71 12.12 2.66 1.83
N MET A 72 11.61 3.85 2.15
CA MET A 72 10.90 4.71 1.18
C MET A 72 11.81 5.16 0.04
N GLN A 73 13.10 5.43 0.32
CA GLN A 73 14.08 5.71 -0.72
C GLN A 73 14.30 4.49 -1.63
N HIS A 74 14.34 3.29 -1.05
CA HIS A 74 14.48 2.06 -1.79
C HIS A 74 13.26 1.80 -2.68
N ILE A 75 12.04 1.98 -2.15
CA ILE A 75 10.77 1.83 -2.88
C ILE A 75 10.70 2.79 -4.07
N ALA A 76 11.03 4.07 -3.90
CA ALA A 76 11.02 5.04 -5.00
C ALA A 76 12.00 4.65 -6.12
N SER A 77 13.20 4.19 -5.75
CA SER A 77 14.19 3.69 -6.71
C SER A 77 13.72 2.45 -7.46
N MET A 78 13.15 1.47 -6.75
CA MET A 78 12.61 0.26 -7.36
C MET A 78 11.46 0.56 -8.32
N PHE A 79 10.47 1.35 -7.89
CA PHE A 79 9.31 1.67 -8.72
C PHE A 79 9.70 2.47 -9.97
N SER A 80 10.63 3.41 -9.86
CA SER A 80 11.15 4.16 -11.02
C SER A 80 11.83 3.26 -12.04
N SER A 81 12.48 2.19 -11.60
CA SER A 81 13.06 1.16 -12.49
C SER A 81 12.03 0.17 -13.05
N GLY A 82 10.78 0.21 -12.56
CA GLY A 82 9.72 -0.75 -12.89
C GLY A 82 9.77 -2.04 -12.07
N ASN A 83 10.53 -2.05 -10.97
CA ASN A 83 10.57 -3.17 -10.06
C ASN A 83 9.51 -3.02 -8.96
N PHE A 84 8.50 -3.90 -8.95
CA PHE A 84 7.41 -3.95 -7.98
C PHE A 84 7.43 -5.28 -7.20
N ASN A 85 8.60 -5.87 -6.99
CA ASN A 85 8.71 -7.15 -6.28
C ASN A 85 8.27 -7.03 -4.81
N ALA A 86 8.58 -5.92 -4.13
CA ALA A 86 8.19 -5.73 -2.74
C ALA A 86 6.67 -5.84 -2.53
N PRO A 87 5.81 -5.03 -3.20
CA PRO A 87 4.36 -5.19 -3.05
C PRO A 87 3.86 -6.57 -3.54
N MET A 88 4.46 -7.16 -4.57
CA MET A 88 4.07 -8.52 -5.01
C MET A 88 4.37 -9.57 -3.96
N LEU A 89 5.47 -9.47 -3.24
CA LEU A 89 5.82 -10.39 -2.14
C LEU A 89 4.91 -10.20 -0.92
N ILE A 90 4.60 -8.95 -0.56
CA ILE A 90 3.74 -8.62 0.57
C ILE A 90 2.32 -9.17 0.35
N HIS A 91 1.76 -8.94 -0.84
CA HIS A 91 0.38 -9.26 -1.17
C HIS A 91 0.19 -10.65 -1.80
N GLU A 92 1.27 -11.39 -2.09
CA GLU A 92 1.26 -12.71 -2.78
C GLU A 92 0.51 -12.69 -4.13
N LYS A 93 0.36 -11.52 -4.72
CA LYS A 93 -0.28 -11.30 -6.02
C LYS A 93 0.27 -10.04 -6.67
N THR A 94 0.04 -9.88 -7.96
CA THR A 94 0.36 -8.64 -8.66
C THR A 94 -0.73 -7.60 -8.35
N PRO A 95 -0.42 -6.50 -7.65
CA PRO A 95 -1.41 -5.45 -7.40
C PRO A 95 -1.97 -4.86 -8.71
N PRO A 96 -3.26 -4.47 -8.74
CA PRO A 96 -3.85 -3.74 -9.86
C PRO A 96 -3.00 -2.52 -10.24
N GLY A 97 -2.98 -2.15 -11.53
CA GLY A 97 -2.18 -1.03 -12.04
C GLY A 97 -0.70 -1.36 -12.29
N VAL A 98 -0.06 -2.28 -11.54
CA VAL A 98 1.37 -2.59 -11.65
C VAL A 98 1.82 -2.93 -13.08
N PRO A 99 1.13 -3.76 -13.89
CA PRO A 99 1.55 -4.04 -15.26
C PRO A 99 1.65 -2.77 -16.13
N THR A 100 0.71 -1.85 -15.97
CA THR A 100 0.71 -0.58 -16.68
C THR A 100 1.76 0.39 -16.15
N MET A 101 1.95 0.48 -14.83
CA MET A 101 3.02 1.29 -14.22
C MET A 101 4.41 0.82 -14.69
N LYS A 102 4.65 -0.48 -14.78
CA LYS A 102 5.89 -1.05 -15.36
C LYS A 102 6.10 -0.61 -16.81
N ARG A 103 5.06 -0.75 -17.63
CA ARG A 103 5.13 -0.39 -19.06
C ARG A 103 5.37 1.10 -19.25
N LEU A 104 4.73 1.93 -18.45
CA LEU A 104 4.76 3.41 -18.54
C LEU A 104 5.75 4.06 -17.56
N ARG A 105 6.68 3.30 -16.97
CA ARG A 105 7.59 3.79 -15.92
C ARG A 105 8.35 5.08 -16.26
N LYS A 106 8.64 5.32 -17.57
CA LYS A 106 9.39 6.49 -18.01
C LYS A 106 8.60 7.81 -17.92
N VAL A 107 7.28 7.73 -17.79
CA VAL A 107 6.40 8.92 -17.68
C VAL A 107 5.79 9.04 -16.28
N ILE A 108 6.21 8.21 -15.32
CA ILE A 108 5.85 8.31 -13.92
C ILE A 108 7.08 8.76 -13.13
N GLN A 109 6.91 9.78 -12.30
CA GLN A 109 7.96 10.29 -11.42
C GLN A 109 7.70 9.85 -9.97
N TYR A 110 8.76 9.51 -9.26
CA TYR A 110 8.75 9.15 -7.86
C TYR A 110 9.74 10.04 -7.13
N ARG A 111 9.25 10.83 -6.15
CA ARG A 111 10.08 11.73 -5.34
C ARG A 111 9.94 11.36 -3.88
N ILE A 112 11.08 11.29 -3.19
CA ILE A 112 11.11 11.12 -1.73
C ILE A 112 11.02 12.48 -1.08
N GLU A 113 10.16 12.59 -0.07
CA GLU A 113 10.05 13.76 0.79
C GLU A 113 10.09 13.30 2.25
N PRO A 114 11.11 13.73 3.03
CA PRO A 114 11.18 13.36 4.44
C PRO A 114 10.09 14.07 5.25
N THR A 115 9.49 13.34 6.21
CA THR A 115 8.61 13.91 7.22
C THR A 115 9.35 13.99 8.58
N PRO A 116 8.81 14.67 9.58
CA PRO A 116 9.42 14.69 10.93
C PRO A 116 9.60 13.28 11.52
N THR A 117 8.66 12.36 11.24
CA THR A 117 8.58 11.02 11.83
C THR A 117 8.83 9.88 10.83
N GLY A 118 9.07 10.19 9.56
CA GLY A 118 9.30 9.18 8.53
C GLY A 118 9.63 9.78 7.18
N ALA A 119 8.93 9.33 6.14
CA ALA A 119 9.04 9.85 4.77
C ALA A 119 7.80 9.52 3.94
N GLU A 120 7.69 10.19 2.81
CA GLU A 120 6.68 9.91 1.79
C GLU A 120 7.29 9.77 0.40
N VAL A 121 6.65 8.96 -0.45
CA VAL A 121 6.91 8.85 -1.89
C VAL A 121 5.79 9.56 -2.62
N ARG A 122 6.10 10.72 -3.19
CA ARG A 122 5.21 11.44 -4.10
C ARG A 122 5.30 10.83 -5.49
N ILE A 123 4.17 10.33 -6.00
CA ILE A 123 4.04 9.75 -7.33
C ILE A 123 3.32 10.78 -8.22
N SER A 124 3.89 11.10 -9.39
CA SER A 124 3.24 12.04 -10.32
C SER A 124 3.42 11.64 -11.78
N THR A 125 2.42 11.98 -12.61
CA THR A 125 2.43 11.75 -14.05
C THR A 125 1.44 12.69 -14.76
N ALA A 126 1.78 13.10 -15.97
CA ALA A 126 0.86 13.78 -16.89
C ALA A 126 0.16 12.81 -17.87
N ASN A 127 0.51 11.52 -17.85
CA ASN A 127 -0.08 10.52 -18.72
C ASN A 127 -1.34 9.92 -18.05
N SER A 128 -2.51 10.06 -18.69
CA SER A 128 -3.79 9.63 -18.13
C SER A 128 -3.87 8.12 -17.85
N GLN A 129 -3.26 7.28 -18.70
CA GLN A 129 -3.25 5.84 -18.51
C GLN A 129 -2.36 5.43 -17.33
N ALA A 130 -1.23 6.12 -17.16
CA ALA A 130 -0.36 5.93 -16.00
C ALA A 130 -1.02 6.41 -14.70
N LEU A 131 -1.75 7.55 -14.76
CA LEU A 131 -2.49 8.08 -13.63
C LEU A 131 -3.55 7.11 -13.12
N GLU A 132 -4.36 6.56 -14.04
CA GLU A 132 -5.36 5.56 -13.68
C GLU A 132 -4.71 4.31 -13.04
N ALA A 133 -3.57 3.86 -13.58
CA ALA A 133 -2.84 2.73 -13.02
C ALA A 133 -2.28 3.00 -11.61
N VAL A 134 -1.79 4.23 -11.36
CA VAL A 134 -1.36 4.67 -10.01
C VAL A 134 -2.55 4.66 -9.05
N HIS A 135 -3.71 5.17 -9.47
CA HIS A 135 -4.91 5.17 -8.63
C HIS A 135 -5.40 3.76 -8.32
N GLN A 136 -5.40 2.83 -9.29
CA GLN A 136 -5.73 1.42 -9.06
C GLN A 136 -4.79 0.77 -8.05
N PHE A 137 -3.50 1.04 -8.18
CA PHE A 137 -2.48 0.54 -7.25
C PHE A 137 -2.71 1.08 -5.83
N LEU A 138 -2.95 2.37 -5.67
CA LEU A 138 -3.13 2.98 -4.35
C LEU A 138 -4.43 2.55 -3.66
N ARG A 139 -5.56 2.45 -4.40
CA ARG A 139 -6.80 1.89 -3.85
C ARG A 139 -6.60 0.48 -3.33
N PHE A 140 -5.92 -0.34 -4.11
CA PHE A 140 -5.59 -1.70 -3.68
C PHE A 140 -4.74 -1.70 -2.40
N GLN A 141 -3.77 -0.79 -2.25
CA GLN A 141 -2.98 -0.68 -1.02
C GLN A 141 -3.86 -0.28 0.18
N ILE A 142 -4.77 0.69 0.01
CA ILE A 142 -5.72 1.10 1.05
C ILE A 142 -6.57 -0.08 1.53
N GLU A 143 -7.14 -0.84 0.59
CA GLU A 143 -8.00 -1.99 0.89
C GLU A 143 -7.22 -3.12 1.57
N ASP A 144 -6.08 -3.53 1.00
CA ASP A 144 -5.35 -4.73 1.43
C ASP A 144 -4.56 -4.51 2.74
N HIS A 145 -4.10 -3.27 3.00
CA HIS A 145 -3.48 -2.87 4.27
C HIS A 145 -4.51 -2.40 5.32
N GLN A 146 -5.79 -2.25 4.94
CA GLN A 146 -6.87 -1.78 5.81
C GLN A 146 -6.56 -0.45 6.53
N THR A 147 -5.90 0.49 5.83
CA THR A 147 -5.46 1.76 6.43
C THR A 147 -6.62 2.69 6.79
N GLY A 148 -7.79 2.52 6.19
CA GLY A 148 -8.94 3.40 6.38
C GLY A 148 -8.83 4.74 5.65
N ASP A 149 -7.83 4.93 4.82
CA ASP A 149 -7.67 6.12 3.99
C ASP A 149 -8.77 6.25 2.94
N SER A 150 -9.01 7.48 2.49
CA SER A 150 -10.01 7.77 1.47
C SER A 150 -9.56 7.33 0.07
N GLU A 151 -10.40 6.59 -0.64
CA GLU A 151 -10.19 6.25 -2.04
C GLU A 151 -10.58 7.37 -3.02
N ALA A 152 -11.08 8.48 -2.53
CA ALA A 152 -11.43 9.65 -3.35
C ALA A 152 -10.17 10.42 -3.79
N VAL A 153 -10.16 10.87 -5.03
CA VAL A 153 -9.10 11.73 -5.58
C VAL A 153 -9.23 13.14 -5.01
N ARG A 154 -8.15 13.67 -4.45
CA ARG A 154 -8.06 15.03 -3.88
C ARG A 154 -7.42 16.03 -4.84
#